data_e28b779251bcc3c0f2a52aa3c27b7209
#
_entry.id   e28b779251bcc3c0f2a52aa3c27b7209
#
_cell.length_a   1.000
_cell.length_b   1.000
_cell.length_c   1.000
_cell.angle_alpha   90.00
_cell.angle_beta   90.00
_cell.angle_gamma   90.00
#
_symmetry.space_group_name_H-M   'P 1'
#
loop_
_entity.id
_entity.type
_entity.pdbx_description
1 polymer ?
#
loop_
_entity_poly.entity_id
_entity_poly.type
_entity_poly.pdbx_seq_one_letter_code
_entity_poly.pdbx_strand_id
1 'polypeptide(L)'
;MTSEHRGDYEELVDEISELLGAPATLENRDFELIAFGAYDSEGDLDPSALDPVRTRSILTRRSTAAVRAWFEGFGITRATGPVRIPPTPEAGVYRGRICLPVRHRGVVHGYIWLLDDDPGPSERQLSAAMQVTTRIGALLADEAQHGADLSRELRAVLTADRDWQRDMAIAELRTALGPRADGLHAVLCVAPWPTADPDDAPSVRTMPGATALCTVPWGASSQCVAVLIRLRSADVLTPATTAAARLLERAGGATGPDARGAATSPARGTSTGARGGPGAGTPSSGPTGGGSRGAAGTSGAPAGGAPRGAGTGSRSPAAGLATPRSGLAELGTAWREASAAARAVLAEPRLGPLAEWASIGPFRLLTALPPEVAHDPAVHALLFPVHRELARTAEVYLDCAGQAARAAAELGIHRQTLYYRLSRIEKLTGLDLDDGEDRLLLHMALKGARLAHGQDSGPSG
;
A
#
# COMPACT_ATOMS: atom_id res chain seq x y z
N MET A 1 -3.49 -15.88 -12.66
CA MET A 1 -4.77 -16.56 -12.95
C MET A 1 -4.70 -17.07 -14.37
N THR A 2 -4.76 -18.35 -14.56
CA THR A 2 -5.06 -18.93 -15.85
C THR A 2 -6.48 -18.56 -16.23
N SER A 3 -6.75 -18.33 -17.49
CA SER A 3 -8.08 -18.02 -18.03
C SER A 3 -9.13 -19.08 -17.63
N GLU A 4 -8.68 -20.31 -17.39
CA GLU A 4 -9.49 -21.47 -17.01
C GLU A 4 -10.25 -21.29 -15.68
N HIS A 5 -9.56 -20.93 -14.60
CA HIS A 5 -10.22 -20.78 -13.27
C HIS A 5 -11.20 -19.59 -13.21
N ARG A 6 -11.06 -18.62 -14.09
CA ARG A 6 -12.02 -17.51 -14.15
C ARG A 6 -13.36 -17.96 -14.72
N GLY A 7 -13.35 -18.79 -15.77
CA GLY A 7 -14.56 -19.40 -16.31
C GLY A 7 -15.29 -20.23 -15.29
N ASP A 8 -14.56 -21.06 -14.51
CA ASP A 8 -15.14 -21.92 -13.47
C ASP A 8 -15.90 -21.11 -12.40
N TYR A 9 -15.38 -19.94 -12.00
CA TYR A 9 -16.07 -19.07 -11.03
C TYR A 9 -17.29 -18.37 -11.64
N GLU A 10 -17.20 -17.91 -12.87
CA GLU A 10 -18.31 -17.29 -13.59
C GLU A 10 -19.47 -18.30 -13.75
N GLU A 11 -19.20 -19.53 -14.18
CA GLU A 11 -20.21 -20.60 -14.29
C GLU A 11 -20.89 -20.92 -12.94
N LEU A 12 -20.12 -21.01 -11.85
CA LEU A 12 -20.68 -21.33 -10.53
C LEU A 12 -21.48 -20.17 -9.94
N VAL A 13 -21.11 -18.93 -10.25
CA VAL A 13 -21.88 -17.75 -9.82
C VAL A 13 -23.14 -17.60 -10.66
N ASP A 14 -23.10 -17.94 -11.95
CA ASP A 14 -24.28 -18.00 -12.81
C ASP A 14 -25.28 -19.10 -12.33
N GLU A 15 -24.77 -20.29 -11.96
CA GLU A 15 -25.59 -21.35 -11.35
C GLU A 15 -26.34 -20.86 -10.10
N ILE A 16 -25.66 -20.08 -9.24
CA ILE A 16 -26.28 -19.47 -8.05
C ILE A 16 -27.31 -18.42 -8.45
N SER A 17 -27.00 -17.58 -9.45
CA SER A 17 -27.91 -16.54 -9.93
C SER A 17 -29.21 -17.14 -10.49
N GLU A 18 -29.12 -18.23 -11.26
CA GLU A 18 -30.25 -18.97 -11.77
C GLU A 18 -31.08 -19.62 -10.66
N LEU A 19 -30.42 -20.29 -9.69
CA LEU A 19 -31.10 -20.93 -8.55
C LEU A 19 -31.91 -19.94 -7.71
N LEU A 20 -31.40 -18.71 -7.58
CA LEU A 20 -31.97 -17.69 -6.70
C LEU A 20 -32.82 -16.68 -7.45
N GLY A 21 -32.80 -16.69 -8.79
CA GLY A 21 -33.53 -15.74 -9.63
C GLY A 21 -33.07 -14.28 -9.44
N ALA A 22 -31.79 -14.08 -9.03
CA ALA A 22 -31.22 -12.77 -8.75
C ALA A 22 -29.73 -12.73 -9.08
N PRO A 23 -29.18 -11.59 -9.60
CA PRO A 23 -27.78 -11.47 -9.91
C PRO A 23 -26.92 -11.60 -8.64
N ALA A 24 -25.97 -12.53 -8.68
CA ALA A 24 -25.03 -12.79 -7.59
C ALA A 24 -23.64 -12.22 -7.89
N THR A 25 -22.91 -11.85 -6.86
CA THR A 25 -21.50 -11.46 -6.96
C THR A 25 -20.65 -12.30 -6.01
N LEU A 26 -19.51 -12.79 -6.48
CA LEU A 26 -18.52 -13.47 -5.66
C LEU A 26 -17.38 -12.51 -5.31
N GLU A 27 -17.13 -12.34 -4.04
CA GLU A 27 -15.99 -11.60 -3.50
C GLU A 27 -15.10 -12.53 -2.67
N ASN A 28 -13.77 -12.26 -2.63
CA ASN A 28 -12.89 -12.96 -1.72
C ASN A 28 -13.09 -12.48 -0.27
N ARG A 29 -12.33 -13.05 0.69
CA ARG A 29 -12.41 -12.65 2.10
C ARG A 29 -12.04 -11.18 2.36
N ASP A 30 -11.32 -10.53 1.42
CA ASP A 30 -10.94 -9.11 1.48
C ASP A 30 -11.95 -8.20 0.77
N PHE A 31 -13.10 -8.73 0.38
CA PHE A 31 -14.17 -8.03 -0.36
C PHE A 31 -13.69 -7.48 -1.72
N GLU A 32 -12.83 -8.24 -2.39
CA GLU A 32 -12.41 -7.97 -3.76
C GLU A 32 -13.23 -8.83 -4.71
N LEU A 33 -13.82 -8.21 -5.73
CA LEU A 33 -14.69 -8.88 -6.69
C LEU A 33 -13.92 -9.90 -7.54
N ILE A 34 -14.38 -11.15 -7.51
CA ILE A 34 -13.85 -12.28 -8.28
C ILE A 34 -14.68 -12.50 -9.54
N ALA A 35 -15.98 -12.71 -9.39
CA ALA A 35 -16.91 -13.00 -10.46
C ALA A 35 -18.25 -12.30 -10.23
N PHE A 36 -18.96 -12.10 -11.31
CA PHE A 36 -20.30 -11.52 -11.34
C PHE A 36 -21.16 -12.40 -12.24
N GLY A 37 -22.26 -12.91 -11.69
CA GLY A 37 -23.27 -13.67 -12.45
C GLY A 37 -24.21 -12.72 -13.18
N ALA A 38 -24.30 -12.88 -14.48
CA ALA A 38 -25.29 -12.21 -15.29
C ALA A 38 -26.61 -12.93 -15.13
N TYR A 39 -27.60 -12.26 -14.57
CA TYR A 39 -29.00 -12.71 -14.66
C TYR A 39 -29.66 -11.95 -15.81
N ASP A 40 -30.03 -12.67 -16.86
CA ASP A 40 -30.76 -12.12 -18.01
C ASP A 40 -32.23 -11.84 -17.59
N SER A 41 -32.45 -10.73 -16.91
CA SER A 41 -33.79 -10.16 -16.82
C SER A 41 -33.98 -9.31 -18.07
N GLU A 42 -34.94 -9.67 -18.92
CA GLU A 42 -35.42 -8.83 -20.03
C GLU A 42 -36.04 -7.50 -19.56
N GLY A 43 -35.74 -7.08 -18.32
CA GLY A 43 -36.18 -5.83 -17.71
C GLY A 43 -35.03 -4.86 -17.62
N ASP A 44 -35.32 -3.58 -17.90
CA ASP A 44 -34.43 -2.43 -17.65
C ASP A 44 -33.69 -2.59 -16.34
N LEU A 45 -32.35 -2.45 -16.39
CA LEU A 45 -31.50 -2.36 -15.19
C LEU A 45 -32.10 -1.29 -14.28
N ASP A 46 -32.78 -1.71 -13.21
CA ASP A 46 -33.37 -0.81 -12.24
C ASP A 46 -32.22 0.01 -11.58
N PRO A 47 -32.10 1.32 -11.85
CA PRO A 47 -31.05 2.13 -11.26
C PRO A 47 -31.06 2.12 -9.73
N SER A 48 -32.22 1.79 -9.11
CA SER A 48 -32.36 1.65 -7.66
C SER A 48 -31.70 0.40 -7.11
N ALA A 49 -31.37 -0.59 -7.95
CA ALA A 49 -30.62 -1.79 -7.58
C ALA A 49 -29.12 -1.49 -7.35
N LEU A 50 -28.63 -0.33 -7.80
CA LEU A 50 -27.26 0.12 -7.66
C LEU A 50 -27.16 1.16 -6.54
N ASP A 51 -27.12 0.71 -5.28
CA ASP A 51 -26.76 1.59 -4.19
C ASP A 51 -25.27 2.01 -4.25
N PRO A 52 -24.86 3.10 -3.56
CA PRO A 52 -23.49 3.61 -3.61
C PRO A 52 -22.41 2.58 -3.24
N VAL A 53 -22.72 1.68 -2.30
CA VAL A 53 -21.77 0.65 -1.84
C VAL A 53 -21.57 -0.38 -2.95
N ARG A 54 -22.66 -0.89 -3.55
CA ARG A 54 -22.59 -1.88 -4.62
C ARG A 54 -21.96 -1.31 -5.89
N THR A 55 -22.39 -0.12 -6.29
CA THR A 55 -21.81 0.58 -7.45
C THR A 55 -20.30 0.75 -7.30
N ARG A 56 -19.86 1.18 -6.12
CA ARG A 56 -18.44 1.35 -5.84
C ARG A 56 -17.69 0.03 -5.88
N SER A 57 -18.20 -1.03 -5.22
CA SER A 57 -17.58 -2.35 -5.22
C SER A 57 -17.42 -2.92 -6.63
N ILE A 58 -18.43 -2.76 -7.49
CA ILE A 58 -18.39 -3.23 -8.89
C ILE A 58 -17.38 -2.42 -9.70
N LEU A 59 -17.42 -1.07 -9.64
CA LEU A 59 -16.57 -0.19 -10.44
C LEU A 59 -15.11 -0.26 -10.02
N THR A 60 -14.83 -0.29 -8.71
CA THR A 60 -13.47 -0.34 -8.17
C THR A 60 -12.95 -1.76 -7.95
N ARG A 61 -13.82 -2.76 -8.12
CA ARG A 61 -13.58 -4.19 -7.86
C ARG A 61 -13.17 -4.50 -6.43
N ARG A 62 -13.43 -3.61 -5.49
CA ARG A 62 -13.16 -3.81 -4.05
C ARG A 62 -14.03 -2.92 -3.18
N SER A 63 -14.27 -3.35 -1.95
CA SER A 63 -14.91 -2.56 -0.90
C SER A 63 -13.87 -1.80 -0.06
N THR A 64 -14.29 -0.71 0.60
CA THR A 64 -13.45 -0.01 1.56
C THR A 64 -13.34 -0.78 2.87
N ALA A 65 -12.27 -0.55 3.66
CA ALA A 65 -12.11 -1.19 4.98
C ALA A 65 -13.29 -0.89 5.92
N ALA A 66 -13.86 0.32 5.86
CA ALA A 66 -15.03 0.70 6.67
C ALA A 66 -16.28 -0.11 6.27
N VAL A 67 -16.53 -0.28 4.96
CA VAL A 67 -17.64 -1.09 4.44
C VAL A 67 -17.44 -2.55 4.83
N ARG A 68 -16.23 -3.10 4.72
CA ARG A 68 -15.91 -4.46 5.13
C ARG A 68 -16.21 -4.66 6.62
N ALA A 69 -15.65 -3.82 7.48
CA ALA A 69 -15.86 -3.90 8.93
C ALA A 69 -17.36 -3.81 9.31
N TRP A 70 -18.12 -2.96 8.60
CA TRP A 70 -19.55 -2.85 8.81
C TRP A 70 -20.29 -4.16 8.47
N PHE A 71 -20.02 -4.77 7.32
CA PHE A 71 -20.61 -6.06 6.96
C PHE A 71 -20.18 -7.20 7.89
N GLU A 72 -18.90 -7.25 8.28
CA GLU A 72 -18.38 -8.23 9.25
C GLU A 72 -19.08 -8.15 10.60
N GLY A 73 -19.58 -6.97 10.99
CA GLY A 73 -20.39 -6.74 12.19
C GLY A 73 -21.67 -7.57 12.24
N PHE A 74 -22.21 -8.02 11.09
CA PHE A 74 -23.34 -8.93 11.02
C PHE A 74 -22.96 -10.41 11.23
N GLY A 75 -21.70 -10.70 11.56
CA GLY A 75 -21.26 -12.04 11.89
C GLY A 75 -21.02 -12.96 10.68
N ILE A 76 -20.95 -12.44 9.46
CA ILE A 76 -20.74 -13.20 8.22
C ILE A 76 -19.47 -14.04 8.22
N THR A 77 -18.44 -13.60 8.93
CA THR A 77 -17.17 -14.32 9.08
C THR A 77 -17.29 -15.63 9.87
N ARG A 78 -18.30 -15.73 10.74
CA ARG A 78 -18.56 -16.91 11.58
C ARG A 78 -19.77 -17.72 11.11
N ALA A 79 -20.64 -17.14 10.29
CA ALA A 79 -21.86 -17.79 9.82
C ALA A 79 -21.54 -19.04 9.00
N THR A 80 -22.34 -20.08 9.18
CA THR A 80 -22.27 -21.33 8.41
C THR A 80 -23.43 -21.46 7.40
N GLY A 81 -24.37 -20.54 7.43
CA GLY A 81 -25.53 -20.44 6.55
C GLY A 81 -25.75 -19.02 6.04
N PRO A 82 -26.78 -18.78 5.26
CA PRO A 82 -27.14 -17.48 4.73
C PRO A 82 -27.34 -16.44 5.84
N VAL A 83 -26.85 -15.21 5.62
CA VAL A 83 -27.04 -14.09 6.54
C VAL A 83 -27.82 -13.00 5.82
N ARG A 84 -28.99 -12.62 6.34
CA ARG A 84 -29.76 -11.50 5.83
C ARG A 84 -29.36 -10.23 6.54
N ILE A 85 -29.06 -9.21 5.77
CA ILE A 85 -28.59 -7.89 6.23
C ILE A 85 -29.66 -6.87 5.83
N PRO A 86 -30.29 -6.19 6.80
CA PRO A 86 -31.37 -5.25 6.52
C PRO A 86 -30.86 -4.02 5.77
N PRO A 87 -31.74 -3.32 5.03
CA PRO A 87 -31.44 -2.00 4.49
C PRO A 87 -30.95 -1.06 5.60
N THR A 88 -29.86 -0.34 5.34
CA THR A 88 -29.26 0.62 6.28
C THR A 88 -28.80 1.84 5.49
N PRO A 89 -29.73 2.79 5.20
CA PRO A 89 -29.43 3.96 4.37
C PRO A 89 -28.29 4.81 4.90
N GLU A 90 -28.10 4.88 6.24
CA GLU A 90 -27.01 5.61 6.89
C GLU A 90 -25.64 5.03 6.51
N ALA A 91 -25.56 3.74 6.21
CA ALA A 91 -24.36 3.06 5.73
C ALA A 91 -24.23 3.05 4.19
N GLY A 92 -25.19 3.67 3.48
CA GLY A 92 -25.26 3.67 2.00
C GLY A 92 -25.78 2.37 1.41
N VAL A 93 -26.42 1.51 2.21
CA VAL A 93 -27.06 0.24 1.82
C VAL A 93 -28.57 0.45 1.80
N TYR A 94 -29.12 0.74 0.62
CA TYR A 94 -30.54 1.09 0.47
C TYR A 94 -31.46 -0.11 0.32
N ARG A 95 -30.92 -1.25 -0.11
CA ARG A 95 -31.68 -2.52 -0.25
C ARG A 95 -31.04 -3.58 0.64
N GLY A 96 -31.88 -4.45 1.21
CA GLY A 96 -31.43 -5.60 1.98
C GLY A 96 -30.49 -6.48 1.15
N ARG A 97 -29.61 -7.19 1.83
CA ARG A 97 -28.66 -8.11 1.20
C ARG A 97 -28.68 -9.47 1.83
N ILE A 98 -28.43 -10.48 1.03
CA ILE A 98 -28.16 -11.83 1.49
C ILE A 98 -26.69 -12.12 1.24
N CYS A 99 -25.99 -12.52 2.28
CA CYS A 99 -24.62 -13.00 2.23
C CYS A 99 -24.61 -14.52 2.37
N LEU A 100 -24.05 -15.23 1.40
CA LEU A 100 -23.77 -16.66 1.49
C LEU A 100 -22.25 -16.82 1.75
N PRO A 101 -21.85 -17.26 2.96
CA PRO A 101 -20.42 -17.47 3.25
C PRO A 101 -19.88 -18.64 2.42
N VAL A 102 -18.79 -18.40 1.71
CA VAL A 102 -18.08 -19.42 0.93
C VAL A 102 -16.98 -20.02 1.81
N ARG A 103 -17.19 -21.29 2.22
CA ARG A 103 -16.31 -21.95 3.20
C ARG A 103 -15.73 -23.24 2.65
N HIS A 104 -14.49 -23.53 3.10
CA HIS A 104 -13.85 -24.82 2.92
C HIS A 104 -13.21 -25.25 4.25
N ARG A 105 -13.51 -26.48 4.72
CA ARG A 105 -12.99 -27.03 6.00
C ARG A 105 -13.12 -26.07 7.19
N GLY A 106 -14.23 -25.34 7.26
CA GLY A 106 -14.51 -24.41 8.35
C GLY A 106 -13.92 -22.98 8.19
N VAL A 107 -13.04 -22.77 7.21
CA VAL A 107 -12.44 -21.46 6.92
C VAL A 107 -13.26 -20.72 5.86
N VAL A 108 -13.49 -19.42 6.05
CA VAL A 108 -14.11 -18.54 5.04
C VAL A 108 -13.08 -18.13 4.02
N HIS A 109 -13.36 -18.37 2.74
CA HIS A 109 -12.51 -17.98 1.62
C HIS A 109 -13.13 -16.84 0.78
N GLY A 110 -14.43 -16.58 0.96
CA GLY A 110 -15.11 -15.52 0.24
C GLY A 110 -16.59 -15.43 0.62
N TYR A 111 -17.32 -14.62 -0.11
CA TYR A 111 -18.74 -14.35 0.12
C TYR A 111 -19.45 -14.21 -1.22
N ILE A 112 -20.67 -14.80 -1.31
CA ILE A 112 -21.61 -14.49 -2.37
C ILE A 112 -22.59 -13.46 -1.85
N TRP A 113 -22.84 -12.43 -2.64
CA TRP A 113 -23.76 -11.35 -2.33
C TRP A 113 -24.89 -11.28 -3.32
N LEU A 114 -26.11 -11.13 -2.81
CA LEU A 114 -27.32 -10.88 -3.59
C LEU A 114 -28.11 -9.74 -2.93
N LEU A 115 -29.04 -9.16 -3.70
CA LEU A 115 -30.06 -8.30 -3.14
C LEU A 115 -31.15 -9.16 -2.48
N ASP A 116 -31.67 -8.71 -1.35
CA ASP A 116 -32.79 -9.33 -0.65
C ASP A 116 -34.09 -8.61 -1.10
N ASP A 117 -34.75 -9.18 -2.08
CA ASP A 117 -35.97 -8.63 -2.67
C ASP A 117 -37.22 -9.19 -1.93
N ASP A 118 -38.38 -8.61 -2.15
CA ASP A 118 -39.65 -9.08 -1.62
C ASP A 118 -40.59 -9.45 -2.77
N PRO A 119 -40.95 -10.75 -2.98
CA PRO A 119 -40.49 -11.90 -2.19
C PRO A 119 -39.06 -12.28 -2.49
N GLY A 120 -38.26 -12.52 -1.44
CA GLY A 120 -36.87 -12.99 -1.54
C GLY A 120 -36.77 -14.50 -1.78
N PRO A 121 -35.55 -15.03 -1.97
CA PRO A 121 -35.32 -16.46 -2.14
C PRO A 121 -35.85 -17.28 -0.95
N SER A 122 -36.45 -18.41 -1.24
CA SER A 122 -36.92 -19.37 -0.24
C SER A 122 -35.75 -20.09 0.44
N GLU A 123 -35.96 -20.62 1.65
CA GLU A 123 -34.96 -21.40 2.37
C GLU A 123 -34.43 -22.61 1.57
N ARG A 124 -35.29 -23.22 0.74
CA ARG A 124 -34.90 -24.33 -0.13
C ARG A 124 -33.91 -23.87 -1.21
N GLN A 125 -34.17 -22.72 -1.83
CA GLN A 125 -33.28 -22.13 -2.83
C GLN A 125 -31.95 -21.71 -2.19
N LEU A 126 -31.97 -21.07 -1.02
CA LEU A 126 -30.77 -20.70 -0.28
C LEU A 126 -29.95 -21.93 0.12
N SER A 127 -30.61 -23.03 0.54
CA SER A 127 -29.93 -24.29 0.84
C SER A 127 -29.26 -24.89 -0.40
N ALA A 128 -29.92 -24.84 -1.56
CA ALA A 128 -29.32 -25.31 -2.83
C ALA A 128 -28.13 -24.45 -3.23
N ALA A 129 -28.22 -23.13 -3.13
CA ALA A 129 -27.12 -22.22 -3.40
C ALA A 129 -25.92 -22.44 -2.45
N MET A 130 -26.16 -22.78 -1.18
CA MET A 130 -25.11 -23.15 -0.23
C MET A 130 -24.35 -24.42 -0.62
N GLN A 131 -24.94 -25.35 -1.39
CA GLN A 131 -24.20 -26.50 -1.94
C GLN A 131 -23.20 -26.04 -3.01
N VAL A 132 -23.58 -25.05 -3.85
CA VAL A 132 -22.68 -24.48 -4.85
C VAL A 132 -21.54 -23.70 -4.19
N THR A 133 -21.82 -22.94 -3.10
CA THR A 133 -20.76 -22.23 -2.36
C THR A 133 -19.69 -23.16 -1.82
N THR A 134 -20.00 -24.43 -1.54
CA THR A 134 -19.02 -25.44 -1.11
C THR A 134 -18.02 -25.75 -2.22
N ARG A 135 -18.49 -25.84 -3.48
CA ARG A 135 -17.62 -26.07 -4.65
C ARG A 135 -16.71 -24.86 -4.89
N ILE A 136 -17.27 -23.66 -4.81
CA ILE A 136 -16.48 -22.41 -4.90
C ILE A 136 -15.44 -22.35 -3.79
N GLY A 137 -15.82 -22.75 -2.56
CA GLY A 137 -14.93 -22.77 -1.40
C GLY A 137 -13.73 -23.69 -1.59
N ALA A 138 -13.92 -24.85 -2.20
CA ALA A 138 -12.81 -25.76 -2.52
C ALA A 138 -11.83 -25.12 -3.53
N LEU A 139 -12.36 -24.53 -4.61
CA LEU A 139 -11.53 -23.86 -5.62
C LEU A 139 -10.74 -22.70 -5.04
N LEU A 140 -11.38 -21.85 -4.21
CA LEU A 140 -10.70 -20.72 -3.56
C LEU A 140 -9.64 -21.21 -2.55
N ALA A 141 -9.89 -22.32 -1.84
CA ALA A 141 -8.94 -22.91 -0.93
C ALA A 141 -7.71 -23.46 -1.65
N ASP A 142 -7.91 -24.17 -2.75
CA ASP A 142 -6.83 -24.71 -3.57
C ASP A 142 -5.98 -23.57 -4.17
N GLU A 143 -6.61 -22.50 -4.63
CA GLU A 143 -5.91 -21.32 -5.14
C GLU A 143 -5.13 -20.60 -4.04
N ALA A 144 -5.70 -20.46 -2.84
CA ALA A 144 -5.01 -19.87 -1.70
C ALA A 144 -3.80 -20.70 -1.27
N GLN A 145 -3.92 -22.03 -1.27
CA GLN A 145 -2.82 -22.93 -0.99
C GLN A 145 -1.70 -22.80 -2.03
N HIS A 146 -2.05 -22.84 -3.32
CA HIS A 146 -1.07 -22.63 -4.39
C HIS A 146 -0.37 -21.27 -4.30
N GLY A 147 -1.12 -20.21 -3.97
CA GLY A 147 -0.56 -18.89 -3.73
C GLY A 147 0.41 -18.85 -2.54
N ALA A 148 0.09 -19.55 -1.45
CA ALA A 148 0.95 -19.66 -0.28
C ALA A 148 2.25 -20.43 -0.61
N ASP A 149 2.17 -21.49 -1.42
CA ASP A 149 3.33 -22.23 -1.87
C ASP A 149 4.25 -21.35 -2.74
N LEU A 150 3.69 -20.63 -3.71
CA LEU A 150 4.46 -19.67 -4.53
C LEU A 150 5.11 -18.58 -3.68
N SER A 151 4.42 -18.07 -2.67
CA SER A 151 4.94 -17.05 -1.75
C SER A 151 6.11 -17.58 -0.95
N ARG A 152 6.02 -18.83 -0.46
CA ARG A 152 7.09 -19.49 0.29
C ARG A 152 8.33 -19.70 -0.59
N GLU A 153 8.16 -20.21 -1.79
CA GLU A 153 9.27 -20.47 -2.71
C GLU A 153 9.92 -19.17 -3.20
N LEU A 154 9.13 -18.15 -3.52
CA LEU A 154 9.68 -16.83 -3.84
C LEU A 154 10.50 -16.29 -2.67
N ARG A 155 9.96 -16.33 -1.46
CA ARG A 155 10.69 -15.88 -0.27
C ARG A 155 12.00 -16.64 -0.09
N ALA A 156 12.01 -17.96 -0.28
CA ALA A 156 13.22 -18.76 -0.19
C ALA A 156 14.30 -18.32 -1.18
N VAL A 157 13.92 -18.01 -2.44
CA VAL A 157 14.85 -17.46 -3.44
C VAL A 157 15.44 -16.13 -2.99
N LEU A 158 14.60 -15.21 -2.46
CA LEU A 158 14.99 -13.84 -2.16
C LEU A 158 15.82 -13.73 -0.87
N THR A 159 15.68 -14.70 0.05
CA THR A 159 16.37 -14.71 1.35
C THR A 159 17.51 -15.74 1.43
N ALA A 160 17.82 -16.45 0.35
CA ALA A 160 18.90 -17.41 0.31
C ALA A 160 20.27 -16.74 0.46
N ASP A 161 21.01 -17.12 1.49
CA ASP A 161 22.36 -16.60 1.79
C ASP A 161 23.42 -17.19 0.87
N ARG A 162 23.23 -18.44 0.41
CA ARG A 162 24.19 -19.20 -0.40
C ARG A 162 23.63 -19.46 -1.79
N ASP A 163 24.50 -19.43 -2.79
CA ASP A 163 24.10 -19.62 -4.19
C ASP A 163 23.41 -20.96 -4.43
N TRP A 164 23.93 -22.06 -3.87
CA TRP A 164 23.29 -23.38 -4.01
C TRP A 164 21.88 -23.45 -3.39
N GLN A 165 21.65 -22.73 -2.27
CA GLN A 165 20.30 -22.65 -1.66
C GLN A 165 19.36 -21.89 -2.58
N ARG A 166 19.85 -20.83 -3.19
CA ARG A 166 19.10 -20.04 -4.16
C ARG A 166 18.77 -20.85 -5.40
N ASP A 167 19.73 -21.63 -5.91
CA ASP A 167 19.51 -22.49 -7.09
C ASP A 167 18.46 -23.55 -6.82
N MET A 168 18.47 -24.18 -5.63
CA MET A 168 17.43 -25.11 -5.22
C MET A 168 16.05 -24.43 -5.12
N ALA A 169 15.98 -23.28 -4.46
CA ALA A 169 14.73 -22.52 -4.33
C ALA A 169 14.19 -22.05 -5.69
N ILE A 170 15.06 -21.68 -6.63
CA ILE A 170 14.68 -21.36 -8.01
C ILE A 170 14.09 -22.61 -8.71
N ALA A 171 14.63 -23.78 -8.51
CA ALA A 171 14.10 -25.01 -9.09
C ALA A 171 12.70 -25.34 -8.56
N GLU A 172 12.47 -25.18 -7.24
CA GLU A 172 11.16 -25.35 -6.61
C GLU A 172 10.15 -24.30 -7.12
N LEU A 173 10.56 -23.02 -7.15
CA LEU A 173 9.70 -21.94 -7.68
C LEU A 173 9.37 -22.17 -9.16
N ARG A 174 10.31 -22.69 -9.95
CA ARG A 174 10.08 -23.05 -11.37
C ARG A 174 9.03 -24.15 -11.47
N THR A 175 9.12 -25.16 -10.64
CA THR A 175 8.17 -26.27 -10.59
C THR A 175 6.78 -25.76 -10.23
N ALA A 176 6.66 -24.91 -9.20
CA ALA A 176 5.40 -24.33 -8.76
C ALA A 176 4.77 -23.39 -9.80
N LEU A 177 5.57 -22.62 -10.54
CA LEU A 177 5.09 -21.72 -11.60
C LEU A 177 4.73 -22.46 -12.91
N GLY A 178 5.33 -23.65 -13.12
CA GLY A 178 5.17 -24.40 -14.38
C GLY A 178 5.57 -23.57 -15.61
N PRO A 179 4.81 -23.60 -16.71
CA PRO A 179 5.14 -22.90 -17.95
C PRO A 179 5.26 -21.36 -17.81
N ARG A 180 4.76 -20.80 -16.71
CA ARG A 180 4.88 -19.35 -16.43
C ARG A 180 6.29 -18.94 -16.03
N ALA A 181 7.14 -19.90 -15.63
CA ALA A 181 8.50 -19.64 -15.17
C ALA A 181 9.43 -19.11 -16.26
N ASP A 182 9.19 -19.46 -17.54
CA ASP A 182 10.09 -19.13 -18.65
C ASP A 182 9.79 -17.79 -19.31
N GLY A 183 8.78 -17.06 -18.80
CA GLY A 183 8.41 -15.75 -19.31
C GLY A 183 9.36 -14.63 -18.92
N LEU A 184 9.06 -13.43 -19.41
CA LEU A 184 9.72 -12.21 -18.97
C LEU A 184 9.14 -11.77 -17.62
N HIS A 185 10.02 -11.52 -16.64
CA HIS A 185 9.64 -11.13 -15.30
C HIS A 185 10.33 -9.84 -14.85
N ALA A 186 9.64 -9.07 -14.02
CA ALA A 186 10.21 -8.01 -13.22
C ALA A 186 9.96 -8.28 -11.73
N VAL A 187 10.86 -7.81 -10.88
CA VAL A 187 10.70 -7.85 -9.42
C VAL A 187 10.41 -6.45 -8.93
N LEU A 188 9.36 -6.33 -8.11
CA LEU A 188 8.96 -5.10 -7.44
C LEU A 188 9.21 -5.25 -5.94
N CYS A 189 9.76 -4.22 -5.31
CA CYS A 189 9.92 -4.10 -3.86
C CYS A 189 9.13 -2.90 -3.36
N VAL A 190 8.29 -3.06 -2.34
CA VAL A 190 7.59 -1.95 -1.66
C VAL A 190 7.95 -1.97 -0.17
N ALA A 191 8.54 -0.87 0.32
CA ALA A 191 9.06 -0.76 1.67
C ALA A 191 8.87 0.67 2.24
N PRO A 192 8.70 0.81 3.59
CA PRO A 192 8.38 -0.24 4.52
C PRO A 192 6.96 -0.76 4.32
N TRP A 193 6.72 -2.03 4.67
CA TRP A 193 5.38 -2.60 4.71
C TRP A 193 4.82 -2.56 6.14
N PRO A 194 3.57 -2.09 6.35
CA PRO A 194 3.08 -1.74 7.69
C PRO A 194 2.76 -2.93 8.60
N THR A 195 2.68 -4.14 8.04
CA THR A 195 2.29 -5.33 8.79
C THR A 195 3.25 -6.49 8.54
N ALA A 196 3.49 -7.29 9.57
CA ALA A 196 4.23 -8.54 9.47
C ALA A 196 3.33 -9.74 9.12
N ASP A 197 2.00 -9.58 9.23
CA ASP A 197 1.05 -10.64 8.94
C ASP A 197 1.00 -10.89 7.43
N PRO A 198 1.38 -12.09 6.95
CA PRO A 198 1.29 -12.44 5.54
C PRO A 198 -0.16 -12.43 5.01
N ASP A 199 -1.15 -12.57 5.88
CA ASP A 199 -2.57 -12.54 5.52
C ASP A 199 -3.06 -11.12 5.19
N ASP A 200 -2.34 -10.09 5.65
CA ASP A 200 -2.60 -8.70 5.28
C ASP A 200 -1.95 -8.30 3.95
N ALA A 201 -1.12 -9.15 3.36
CA ALA A 201 -0.59 -8.92 2.03
C ALA A 201 -1.72 -9.00 0.99
N PRO A 202 -1.74 -8.09 0.00
CA PRO A 202 -2.78 -8.12 -1.03
C PRO A 202 -2.68 -9.40 -1.86
N SER A 203 -3.83 -9.91 -2.30
CA SER A 203 -3.85 -11.06 -3.18
C SER A 203 -3.17 -10.75 -4.53
N VAL A 204 -2.32 -11.66 -5.01
CA VAL A 204 -1.74 -11.59 -6.37
C VAL A 204 -2.82 -11.46 -7.46
N ARG A 205 -4.02 -11.95 -7.18
CA ARG A 205 -5.19 -11.88 -8.06
C ARG A 205 -5.58 -10.45 -8.42
N THR A 206 -5.38 -9.50 -7.51
CA THR A 206 -5.78 -8.10 -7.69
C THR A 206 -4.73 -7.26 -8.40
N MET A 207 -3.55 -7.82 -8.65
CA MET A 207 -2.44 -7.11 -9.28
C MET A 207 -2.18 -7.66 -10.69
N PRO A 208 -2.29 -6.82 -11.74
CA PRO A 208 -2.06 -7.25 -13.11
C PRO A 208 -0.66 -7.84 -13.28
N GLY A 209 -0.59 -9.05 -13.84
CA GLY A 209 0.68 -9.71 -14.11
C GLY A 209 1.42 -10.28 -12.89
N ALA A 210 0.96 -10.04 -11.67
CA ALA A 210 1.56 -10.65 -10.49
C ALA A 210 1.41 -12.18 -10.53
N THR A 211 2.52 -12.88 -10.28
CA THR A 211 2.57 -14.36 -10.27
C THR A 211 2.86 -14.92 -8.90
N ALA A 212 3.64 -14.21 -8.10
CA ALA A 212 3.95 -14.54 -6.71
C ALA A 212 4.19 -13.26 -5.91
N LEU A 213 3.91 -13.31 -4.61
CA LEU A 213 4.12 -12.22 -3.68
C LEU A 213 4.57 -12.79 -2.34
N CYS A 214 5.53 -12.15 -1.69
CA CYS A 214 5.91 -12.52 -0.32
C CYS A 214 6.35 -11.30 0.47
N THR A 215 6.30 -11.41 1.80
CA THR A 215 6.93 -10.45 2.70
C THR A 215 8.37 -10.88 2.99
N VAL A 216 9.29 -9.92 3.01
CA VAL A 216 10.72 -10.15 3.26
C VAL A 216 11.17 -9.17 4.35
N PRO A 217 12.10 -9.57 5.26
CA PRO A 217 12.66 -8.64 6.24
C PRO A 217 13.26 -7.39 5.58
N TRP A 218 13.01 -6.23 6.18
CA TRP A 218 13.53 -4.94 5.74
C TRP A 218 14.19 -4.20 6.90
N GLY A 219 15.53 -4.17 6.93
CA GLY A 219 16.27 -3.68 8.09
C GLY A 219 16.03 -4.56 9.32
N ALA A 220 16.19 -3.96 10.51
CA ALA A 220 16.14 -4.70 11.77
C ALA A 220 14.71 -5.03 12.27
N SER A 221 13.72 -4.18 11.95
CA SER A 221 12.41 -4.27 12.62
C SER A 221 11.20 -4.10 11.69
N SER A 222 11.42 -3.96 10.39
CA SER A 222 10.34 -3.76 9.41
C SER A 222 10.34 -4.86 8.36
N GLN A 223 9.28 -4.86 7.54
CA GLN A 223 9.09 -5.76 6.42
C GLN A 223 8.99 -4.96 5.13
N CYS A 224 9.21 -5.62 4.00
CA CYS A 224 8.84 -5.15 2.67
C CYS A 224 8.03 -6.22 1.95
N VAL A 225 7.32 -5.82 0.91
CA VAL A 225 6.63 -6.74 0.01
C VAL A 225 7.45 -6.86 -1.27
N ALA A 226 7.76 -8.10 -1.64
CA ALA A 226 8.34 -8.47 -2.92
C ALA A 226 7.26 -9.07 -3.82
N VAL A 227 7.20 -8.65 -5.07
CA VAL A 227 6.25 -9.17 -6.07
C VAL A 227 7.01 -9.59 -7.32
N LEU A 228 6.76 -10.81 -7.76
CA LEU A 228 7.20 -11.30 -9.06
C LEU A 228 6.09 -11.01 -10.07
N ILE A 229 6.40 -10.22 -11.11
CA ILE A 229 5.44 -9.75 -12.09
C ILE A 229 5.85 -10.25 -13.46
N ARG A 230 4.93 -10.95 -14.14
CA ARG A 230 5.11 -11.38 -15.52
C ARG A 230 4.78 -10.24 -16.47
N LEU A 231 5.66 -10.01 -17.43
CA LEU A 231 5.52 -9.00 -18.46
C LEU A 231 5.36 -9.65 -19.84
N ARG A 232 4.77 -8.92 -20.76
CA ARG A 232 4.68 -9.31 -22.18
C ARG A 232 5.85 -8.76 -23.01
N SER A 233 6.38 -7.61 -22.62
CA SER A 233 7.51 -6.92 -23.22
C SER A 233 8.31 -6.20 -22.15
N ALA A 234 9.63 -6.04 -22.36
CA ALA A 234 10.51 -5.30 -21.47
C ALA A 234 10.20 -3.79 -21.44
N ASP A 235 9.65 -3.27 -22.55
CA ASP A 235 9.33 -1.85 -22.69
C ASP A 235 7.96 -1.46 -22.10
N VAL A 236 7.13 -2.47 -21.74
CA VAL A 236 5.78 -2.23 -21.21
C VAL A 236 5.72 -2.62 -19.75
N LEU A 237 6.04 -1.66 -18.87
CA LEU A 237 6.08 -1.83 -17.42
C LEU A 237 4.73 -1.53 -16.74
N THR A 238 3.67 -1.25 -17.51
CA THR A 238 2.34 -0.91 -16.97
C THR A 238 1.82 -1.89 -15.91
N PRO A 239 1.96 -3.24 -16.06
CA PRO A 239 1.54 -4.16 -15.00
C PRO A 239 2.30 -3.93 -13.69
N ALA A 240 3.61 -3.69 -13.75
CA ALA A 240 4.45 -3.47 -12.58
C ALA A 240 4.18 -2.12 -11.91
N THR A 241 4.02 -1.05 -12.69
CA THR A 241 3.71 0.29 -12.16
C THR A 241 2.31 0.35 -11.57
N THR A 242 1.34 -0.37 -12.14
CA THR A 242 -0.02 -0.50 -11.57
C THR A 242 0.00 -1.28 -10.27
N ALA A 243 0.76 -2.38 -10.18
CA ALA A 243 0.93 -3.13 -8.94
C ALA A 243 1.60 -2.27 -7.86
N ALA A 244 2.65 -1.52 -8.22
CA ALA A 244 3.34 -0.60 -7.32
C ALA A 244 2.38 0.46 -6.75
N ALA A 245 1.58 1.12 -7.61
CA ALA A 245 0.62 2.13 -7.17
C ALA A 245 -0.39 1.58 -6.15
N ARG A 246 -0.95 0.40 -6.41
CA ARG A 246 -1.90 -0.27 -5.50
C ARG A 246 -1.28 -0.62 -4.15
N LEU A 247 -0.04 -1.13 -4.17
CA LEU A 247 0.68 -1.47 -2.94
C LEU A 247 1.05 -0.23 -2.13
N LEU A 248 1.49 0.84 -2.79
CA LEU A 248 1.79 2.12 -2.15
C LEU A 248 0.56 2.74 -1.50
N GLU A 249 -0.60 2.74 -2.18
CA GLU A 249 -1.87 3.19 -1.60
C GLU A 249 -2.24 2.38 -0.35
N ARG A 250 -2.11 1.04 -0.41
CA ARG A 250 -2.43 0.17 0.73
C ARG A 250 -1.48 0.40 1.90
N ALA A 251 -0.19 0.49 1.65
CA ALA A 251 0.82 0.77 2.67
C ALA A 251 0.65 2.16 3.29
N GLY A 252 0.30 3.18 2.49
CA GLY A 252 0.04 4.55 2.96
C GLY A 252 -1.27 4.68 3.72
N GLY A 253 -2.34 3.98 3.32
CA GLY A 253 -3.64 3.98 3.97
C GLY A 253 -3.63 3.36 5.37
N ALA A 254 -2.77 2.38 5.62
CA ALA A 254 -2.60 1.76 6.93
C ALA A 254 -1.92 2.68 7.98
N THR A 255 -1.29 3.77 7.54
CA THR A 255 -0.60 4.75 8.40
C THR A 255 -1.41 6.03 8.67
N GLY A 256 -2.66 6.12 8.16
CA GLY A 256 -3.54 7.27 8.32
C GLY A 256 -4.07 7.43 9.76
N PRO A 257 -4.55 8.65 10.15
CA PRO A 257 -5.03 8.94 11.51
C PRO A 257 -6.22 8.07 11.96
N ASP A 258 -6.95 7.45 11.04
CA ASP A 258 -8.11 6.61 11.35
C ASP A 258 -7.74 5.22 11.92
N ALA A 259 -6.49 4.77 11.78
CA ALA A 259 -6.03 3.50 12.34
C ALA A 259 -5.86 3.52 13.88
N ARG A 260 -5.83 4.69 14.53
CA ARG A 260 -5.68 4.84 15.99
C ARG A 260 -6.99 4.78 16.76
N GLY A 261 -8.14 4.75 16.08
CA GLY A 261 -9.46 4.76 16.70
C GLY A 261 -10.03 3.40 17.10
N ALA A 262 -9.43 2.28 16.67
CA ALA A 262 -10.02 0.96 16.84
C ALA A 262 -9.64 0.21 18.13
N ALA A 263 -8.84 0.80 19.02
CA ALA A 263 -8.31 0.12 20.22
C ALA A 263 -8.93 0.55 21.56
N THR A 264 -10.08 1.22 21.58
CA THR A 264 -10.79 1.52 22.83
C THR A 264 -12.13 0.79 22.87
N SER A 265 -12.14 -0.39 23.48
CA SER A 265 -13.36 -1.07 23.95
C SER A 265 -14.07 -0.20 25.01
N PRO A 266 -15.39 0.01 24.91
CA PRO A 266 -16.11 0.62 26.01
C PRO A 266 -16.34 -0.41 27.13
N ALA A 267 -15.82 -0.08 28.32
CA ALA A 267 -16.08 -0.80 29.55
C ALA A 267 -17.59 -0.77 29.86
N ARG A 268 -18.14 -1.93 30.25
CA ARG A 268 -19.50 -2.09 30.80
C ARG A 268 -19.63 -1.25 32.06
N GLY A 269 -20.48 -0.24 32.02
CA GLY A 269 -20.96 0.47 33.17
C GLY A 269 -22.30 -0.08 33.60
N THR A 270 -22.36 -0.65 34.81
CA THR A 270 -23.57 -1.08 35.52
C THR A 270 -24.40 0.12 35.95
N SER A 271 -25.69 0.04 35.67
CA SER A 271 -26.72 0.98 36.09
C SER A 271 -27.04 0.86 37.57
N THR A 272 -27.14 1.98 38.26
CA THR A 272 -28.03 2.11 39.44
C THR A 272 -28.65 3.51 39.44
N GLY A 273 -29.97 3.56 39.58
CA GLY A 273 -30.80 4.74 39.45
C GLY A 273 -30.84 5.65 40.66
N ALA A 274 -31.36 6.85 40.47
CA ALA A 274 -32.37 7.51 41.37
C ALA A 274 -32.79 8.88 40.79
N ARG A 275 -34.05 9.03 40.72
CA ARG A 275 -35.02 10.13 40.69
C ARG A 275 -34.57 11.55 41.07
N GLY A 276 -35.22 12.55 40.40
CA GLY A 276 -35.47 13.91 40.91
C GLY A 276 -35.63 14.94 39.76
N GLY A 277 -36.83 15.35 39.44
CA GLY A 277 -37.16 16.51 38.59
C GLY A 277 -37.43 17.75 39.46
N PRO A 278 -38.18 18.80 38.98
CA PRO A 278 -37.90 19.66 37.83
C PRO A 278 -37.78 21.15 38.22
N GLY A 279 -37.30 22.02 37.34
CA GLY A 279 -37.28 23.48 37.59
C GLY A 279 -37.11 24.28 36.32
N ALA A 280 -38.17 25.05 36.05
CA ALA A 280 -38.37 25.95 34.92
C ALA A 280 -37.57 27.27 35.02
N GLY A 281 -37.36 27.90 33.87
CA GLY A 281 -36.95 29.30 33.84
C GLY A 281 -36.44 29.80 32.49
N THR A 282 -37.31 30.27 31.66
CA THR A 282 -37.10 31.24 30.55
C THR A 282 -37.37 32.64 31.05
N PRO A 283 -37.28 33.77 30.26
CA PRO A 283 -36.36 34.19 29.21
C PRO A 283 -35.89 35.66 29.40
N SER A 284 -35.11 36.21 28.49
CA SER A 284 -35.23 37.67 28.08
C SER A 284 -34.07 38.15 27.22
N SER A 285 -34.38 38.46 26.01
CA SER A 285 -34.40 39.75 25.27
C SER A 285 -33.05 40.45 25.01
N GLY A 286 -32.82 40.74 23.70
CA GLY A 286 -31.83 41.66 23.11
C GLY A 286 -32.03 43.13 23.44
N PRO A 287 -31.61 44.16 22.67
CA PRO A 287 -31.27 44.21 21.27
C PRO A 287 -30.14 45.22 20.86
N THR A 288 -29.86 45.33 19.53
CA THR A 288 -29.57 46.50 18.68
C THR A 288 -28.28 47.31 18.75
N GLY A 289 -27.80 47.59 17.55
CA GLY A 289 -27.07 48.77 17.10
C GLY A 289 -25.72 48.44 16.44
N GLY A 290 -25.40 48.70 15.17
CA GLY A 290 -25.74 49.74 14.25
C GLY A 290 -24.45 50.44 13.82
N GLY A 291 -24.15 50.51 12.48
CA GLY A 291 -23.21 51.49 11.95
C GLY A 291 -21.98 50.95 11.19
N SER A 292 -22.03 50.81 9.99
CA SER A 292 -21.72 51.45 8.69
C SER A 292 -20.28 51.98 8.48
N ARG A 293 -19.76 51.58 7.29
CA ARG A 293 -18.87 52.31 6.32
C ARG A 293 -17.35 52.25 6.51
N GLY A 294 -16.69 51.87 5.43
CA GLY A 294 -15.40 52.36 5.00
C GLY A 294 -14.57 51.38 4.18
N ALA A 295 -14.57 51.59 2.86
CA ALA A 295 -13.73 50.95 1.87
C ALA A 295 -12.27 51.39 1.97
N ALA A 296 -11.33 50.49 1.70
CA ALA A 296 -10.18 50.71 0.80
C ALA A 296 -9.30 49.45 0.76
N GLY A 297 -8.99 49.03 -0.45
CA GLY A 297 -8.13 47.87 -0.74
C GLY A 297 -6.65 48.14 -0.49
N THR A 298 -5.94 47.06 -0.28
CA THR A 298 -4.55 46.90 -0.71
C THR A 298 -4.22 45.38 -0.78
N SER A 299 -3.62 45.05 -1.90
CA SER A 299 -3.04 43.77 -2.26
C SER A 299 -2.03 43.23 -1.21
N GLY A 300 -2.30 42.06 -0.68
CA GLY A 300 -1.36 41.30 0.16
C GLY A 300 -1.02 40.00 -0.49
N ALA A 301 0.26 39.78 -0.80
CA ALA A 301 0.86 38.54 -1.27
C ALA A 301 0.68 37.41 -0.25
N PRO A 302 0.61 36.14 -0.67
CA PRO A 302 0.49 35.02 0.27
C PRO A 302 1.79 34.83 1.03
N ALA A 303 1.68 34.90 2.35
CA ALA A 303 2.74 34.56 3.28
C ALA A 303 3.12 33.08 3.17
N GLY A 304 4.44 32.83 3.02
CA GLY A 304 5.02 31.50 3.02
C GLY A 304 4.70 30.73 4.31
N GLY A 305 4.09 29.59 4.15
CA GLY A 305 3.85 28.66 5.24
C GLY A 305 5.18 28.11 5.76
N ALA A 306 5.46 28.38 7.05
CA ALA A 306 6.55 27.78 7.78
C ALA A 306 6.41 26.25 7.78
N PRO A 307 7.50 25.45 7.67
CA PRO A 307 7.45 24.01 7.75
C PRO A 307 7.03 23.60 9.16
N ARG A 308 5.92 22.92 9.25
CA ARG A 308 5.44 22.29 10.49
C ARG A 308 6.48 21.30 10.98
N GLY A 309 6.76 21.37 12.28
CA GLY A 309 7.75 20.59 12.99
C GLY A 309 7.68 19.08 12.71
N ALA A 310 8.84 18.45 12.67
CA ALA A 310 9.04 17.03 12.54
C ALA A 310 8.41 16.29 13.73
N GLY A 311 7.13 15.90 13.57
CA GLY A 311 6.58 14.81 14.33
C GLY A 311 7.27 13.51 13.89
N THR A 312 7.41 12.56 14.77
CA THR A 312 7.83 11.17 14.53
C THR A 312 6.83 10.52 13.54
N GLY A 313 6.89 10.92 12.27
CA GLY A 313 6.00 10.49 11.21
C GLY A 313 6.53 9.19 10.62
N SER A 314 5.70 8.18 10.62
CA SER A 314 5.82 7.01 9.75
C SER A 314 6.21 7.49 8.34
N ARG A 315 7.35 7.02 7.84
CA ARG A 315 7.81 7.36 6.48
C ARG A 315 6.81 6.87 5.45
N SER A 316 6.55 7.67 4.44
CA SER A 316 5.75 7.26 3.28
C SER A 316 6.41 6.05 2.61
N PRO A 317 5.63 5.03 2.24
CA PRO A 317 6.18 3.86 1.56
C PRO A 317 6.76 4.23 0.20
N ALA A 318 7.79 3.48 -0.20
CA ALA A 318 8.49 3.63 -1.47
C ALA A 318 8.50 2.31 -2.24
N ALA A 319 8.54 2.41 -3.56
CA ALA A 319 8.62 1.26 -4.44
C ALA A 319 9.88 1.31 -5.32
N GLY A 320 10.48 0.15 -5.56
CA GLY A 320 11.58 -0.02 -6.48
C GLY A 320 11.34 -1.17 -7.45
N LEU A 321 11.63 -0.95 -8.72
CA LEU A 321 11.43 -1.90 -9.80
C LEU A 321 12.77 -2.31 -10.42
N ALA A 322 13.01 -3.61 -10.50
CA ALA A 322 14.17 -4.18 -11.17
C ALA A 322 14.05 -4.12 -12.69
N THR A 323 15.18 -4.22 -13.36
CA THR A 323 15.23 -4.44 -14.81
C THR A 323 14.57 -5.78 -15.17
N PRO A 324 13.64 -5.84 -16.13
CA PRO A 324 13.01 -7.08 -16.58
C PRO A 324 14.01 -8.11 -17.10
N ARG A 325 13.80 -9.40 -16.77
CA ARG A 325 14.63 -10.53 -17.16
C ARG A 325 13.80 -11.72 -17.58
N SER A 326 14.32 -12.51 -18.53
CA SER A 326 13.70 -13.76 -18.95
C SER A 326 14.05 -14.89 -17.99
N GLY A 327 13.05 -15.65 -17.60
CA GLY A 327 13.19 -16.78 -16.67
C GLY A 327 13.46 -16.33 -15.23
N LEU A 328 13.92 -17.27 -14.40
CA LEU A 328 14.08 -17.10 -12.96
C LEU A 328 15.54 -17.10 -12.50
N ALA A 329 16.49 -17.40 -13.36
CA ALA A 329 17.89 -17.60 -12.98
C ALA A 329 18.52 -16.38 -12.28
N GLU A 330 18.13 -15.18 -12.68
CA GLU A 330 18.66 -13.93 -12.13
C GLU A 330 17.75 -13.25 -11.10
N LEU A 331 16.81 -13.99 -10.48
CA LEU A 331 15.90 -13.41 -9.48
C LEU A 331 16.63 -12.76 -8.31
N GLY A 332 17.74 -13.34 -7.85
CA GLY A 332 18.56 -12.75 -6.79
C GLY A 332 19.14 -11.39 -7.18
N THR A 333 19.56 -11.22 -8.44
CA THR A 333 20.03 -9.93 -8.97
C THR A 333 18.86 -8.95 -9.11
N ALA A 334 17.74 -9.38 -9.68
CA ALA A 334 16.55 -8.56 -9.79
C ALA A 334 16.04 -8.08 -8.42
N TRP A 335 16.11 -8.94 -7.39
CA TRP A 335 15.76 -8.54 -6.03
C TRP A 335 16.68 -7.46 -5.47
N ARG A 336 17.99 -7.62 -5.65
CA ARG A 336 18.96 -6.59 -5.23
C ARG A 336 18.68 -5.26 -5.91
N GLU A 337 18.37 -5.25 -7.20
CA GLU A 337 18.00 -4.05 -7.95
C GLU A 337 16.72 -3.40 -7.44
N ALA A 338 15.64 -4.18 -7.26
CA ALA A 338 14.36 -3.67 -6.78
C ALA A 338 14.49 -3.09 -5.37
N SER A 339 15.17 -3.82 -4.47
CA SER A 339 15.38 -3.35 -3.09
C SER A 339 16.28 -2.12 -3.02
N ALA A 340 17.31 -2.04 -3.88
CA ALA A 340 18.17 -0.87 -3.98
C ALA A 340 17.41 0.36 -4.51
N ALA A 341 16.54 0.18 -5.52
CA ALA A 341 15.71 1.25 -6.03
C ALA A 341 14.72 1.78 -4.97
N ALA A 342 14.09 0.88 -4.18
CA ALA A 342 13.22 1.28 -3.08
C ALA A 342 14.01 2.07 -2.00
N ARG A 343 15.23 1.62 -1.63
CA ARG A 343 16.11 2.35 -0.70
C ARG A 343 16.49 3.72 -1.24
N ALA A 344 16.79 3.83 -2.53
CA ALA A 344 17.11 5.11 -3.16
C ALA A 344 15.95 6.09 -3.07
N VAL A 345 14.71 5.64 -3.30
CA VAL A 345 13.49 6.48 -3.15
C VAL A 345 13.31 6.94 -1.71
N LEU A 346 13.51 6.06 -0.73
CA LEU A 346 13.44 6.42 0.70
C LEU A 346 14.51 7.44 1.12
N ALA A 347 15.69 7.37 0.52
CA ALA A 347 16.78 8.29 0.75
C ALA A 347 16.63 9.61 0.00
N GLU A 348 16.04 9.57 -1.21
CA GLU A 348 15.91 10.72 -2.12
C GLU A 348 14.47 10.83 -2.66
N PRO A 349 13.57 11.51 -1.94
CA PRO A 349 12.16 11.61 -2.34
C PRO A 349 11.91 12.23 -3.72
N ARG A 350 12.89 12.95 -4.30
CA ARG A 350 12.79 13.49 -5.67
C ARG A 350 12.72 12.40 -6.74
N LEU A 351 13.13 11.16 -6.43
CA LEU A 351 12.97 10.01 -7.32
C LEU A 351 11.51 9.56 -7.45
N GLY A 352 10.58 10.17 -6.68
CA GLY A 352 9.15 9.82 -6.68
C GLY A 352 8.84 8.64 -5.76
N PRO A 353 7.56 8.22 -5.66
CA PRO A 353 7.19 7.09 -4.81
C PRO A 353 7.60 5.72 -5.41
N LEU A 354 7.93 5.68 -6.71
CA LEU A 354 8.40 4.52 -7.46
C LEU A 354 9.59 4.91 -8.33
N ALA A 355 10.67 4.14 -8.25
CA ALA A 355 11.80 4.28 -9.17
C ALA A 355 12.19 2.93 -9.79
N GLU A 356 12.63 2.98 -11.05
CA GLU A 356 13.26 1.87 -11.74
C GLU A 356 14.77 1.85 -11.41
N TRP A 357 15.35 0.65 -11.30
CA TRP A 357 16.80 0.50 -11.07
C TRP A 357 17.65 1.31 -12.05
N ALA A 358 17.26 1.33 -13.33
CA ALA A 358 17.99 2.08 -14.36
C ALA A 358 17.99 3.59 -14.11
N SER A 359 17.01 4.14 -13.39
CA SER A 359 16.78 5.58 -13.19
C SER A 359 17.38 6.15 -11.89
N ILE A 360 17.81 5.32 -10.93
CA ILE A 360 18.30 5.81 -9.62
C ILE A 360 19.72 6.42 -9.64
N GLY A 361 20.34 6.51 -10.81
CA GLY A 361 21.61 7.21 -10.99
C GLY A 361 22.75 6.67 -10.08
N PRO A 362 23.42 7.55 -9.31
CA PRO A 362 24.56 7.15 -8.47
C PRO A 362 24.18 6.18 -7.35
N PHE A 363 22.91 6.11 -6.96
CA PHE A 363 22.45 5.17 -5.95
C PHE A 363 22.65 3.71 -6.34
N ARG A 364 22.80 3.40 -7.67
CA ARG A 364 23.17 2.06 -8.12
C ARG A 364 24.51 1.60 -7.56
N LEU A 365 25.47 2.51 -7.46
CA LEU A 365 26.78 2.22 -6.88
C LEU A 365 26.72 2.27 -5.35
N LEU A 366 26.10 3.29 -4.79
CA LEU A 366 26.07 3.50 -3.34
C LEU A 366 25.34 2.35 -2.59
N THR A 367 24.27 1.79 -3.17
CA THR A 367 23.55 0.65 -2.57
C THR A 367 24.31 -0.67 -2.67
N ALA A 368 25.34 -0.76 -3.50
CA ALA A 368 26.23 -1.92 -3.62
C ALA A 368 27.41 -1.86 -2.64
N LEU A 369 27.68 -0.69 -2.04
CA LEU A 369 28.74 -0.52 -1.06
C LEU A 369 28.31 -1.04 0.32
N PRO A 370 29.26 -1.53 1.14
CA PRO A 370 28.99 -1.92 2.51
C PRO A 370 28.44 -0.73 3.33
N PRO A 371 27.56 -0.97 4.31
CA PRO A 371 26.95 0.10 5.13
C PRO A 371 27.97 0.98 5.85
N GLU A 372 29.15 0.45 6.16
CA GLU A 372 30.25 1.16 6.84
C GLU A 372 30.78 2.34 6.04
N VAL A 373 30.71 2.26 4.70
CA VAL A 373 31.14 3.35 3.80
C VAL A 373 30.26 4.60 3.94
N ALA A 374 29.01 4.44 4.41
CA ALA A 374 28.12 5.57 4.70
C ALA A 374 28.55 6.40 5.94
N HIS A 375 29.53 5.94 6.70
CA HIS A 375 30.02 6.56 7.92
C HIS A 375 31.46 7.06 7.75
N ASP A 376 31.77 7.64 6.59
CA ASP A 376 33.11 8.20 6.35
C ASP A 376 33.48 9.25 7.40
N PRO A 377 34.68 9.14 8.03
CA PRO A 377 35.10 10.07 9.08
C PRO A 377 35.12 11.55 8.65
N ALA A 378 35.43 11.83 7.39
CA ALA A 378 35.49 13.19 6.87
C ALA A 378 34.15 13.92 6.92
N VAL A 379 33.03 13.21 6.80
CA VAL A 379 31.69 13.84 6.83
C VAL A 379 30.97 13.66 8.16
N HIS A 380 31.52 12.85 9.08
CA HIS A 380 30.88 12.57 10.36
C HIS A 380 30.51 13.85 11.14
N ALA A 381 31.37 14.88 11.12
CA ALA A 381 31.09 16.15 11.77
C ALA A 381 29.84 16.87 11.18
N LEU A 382 29.57 16.74 9.89
CA LEU A 382 28.42 17.35 9.23
C LEU A 382 27.11 16.63 9.55
N LEU A 383 27.13 15.37 9.94
CA LEU A 383 25.93 14.57 10.21
C LEU A 383 25.33 14.85 11.59
N PHE A 384 26.03 15.59 12.48
CA PHE A 384 25.44 16.00 13.76
C PHE A 384 24.26 16.95 13.55
N PRO A 385 23.21 16.87 14.38
CA PRO A 385 22.00 17.71 14.26
C PRO A 385 22.29 19.21 14.24
N VAL A 386 23.34 19.67 14.94
CA VAL A 386 23.78 21.08 14.99
C VAL A 386 24.28 21.59 13.62
N HIS A 387 24.73 20.70 12.73
CA HIS A 387 25.26 21.02 11.41
C HIS A 387 24.32 20.70 10.25
N ARG A 388 23.05 20.36 10.54
CA ARG A 388 22.04 20.00 9.53
C ARG A 388 21.95 20.98 8.36
N GLU A 389 22.02 22.30 8.65
CA GLU A 389 21.97 23.34 7.62
C GLU A 389 23.23 23.34 6.73
N LEU A 390 24.40 23.00 7.30
CA LEU A 390 25.63 22.91 6.55
C LEU A 390 25.63 21.65 5.66
N ALA A 391 25.20 20.50 6.20
CA ALA A 391 25.05 19.27 5.43
C ALA A 391 24.11 19.49 4.24
N ARG A 392 22.93 20.12 4.45
CA ARG A 392 22.01 20.48 3.37
C ARG A 392 22.66 21.43 2.35
N THR A 393 23.45 22.40 2.82
CA THR A 393 24.14 23.35 1.94
C THR A 393 25.15 22.64 1.06
N ALA A 394 25.99 21.76 1.64
CA ALA A 394 26.95 20.94 0.91
C ALA A 394 26.27 20.11 -0.17
N GLU A 395 25.21 19.43 0.18
CA GLU A 395 24.50 18.55 -0.72
C GLU A 395 23.86 19.30 -1.90
N VAL A 396 23.16 20.42 -1.64
CA VAL A 396 22.57 21.24 -2.71
C VAL A 396 23.66 21.85 -3.59
N TYR A 397 24.79 22.27 -3.01
CA TYR A 397 25.91 22.78 -3.79
C TYR A 397 26.49 21.73 -4.74
N LEU A 398 26.66 20.50 -4.27
CA LEU A 398 27.15 19.38 -5.06
C LEU A 398 26.13 18.90 -6.09
N ASP A 399 24.85 18.83 -5.74
CA ASP A 399 23.75 18.52 -6.68
C ASP A 399 23.62 19.59 -7.79
N CYS A 400 24.01 20.83 -7.50
CA CYS A 400 24.12 21.90 -8.50
C CYS A 400 25.47 21.88 -9.26
N ALA A 401 26.25 20.81 -9.19
CA ALA A 401 27.56 20.66 -9.82
C ALA A 401 28.56 21.79 -9.44
N GLY A 402 28.50 22.28 -8.21
CA GLY A 402 29.36 23.37 -7.74
C GLY A 402 28.98 24.77 -8.23
N GLN A 403 27.83 24.92 -8.89
CA GLN A 403 27.38 26.23 -9.39
C GLN A 403 26.77 27.07 -8.27
N ALA A 404 27.58 27.97 -7.67
CA ALA A 404 27.21 28.75 -6.50
C ALA A 404 25.94 29.61 -6.70
N ALA A 405 25.71 30.18 -7.88
CA ALA A 405 24.53 30.97 -8.15
C ALA A 405 23.25 30.13 -8.10
N ARG A 406 23.28 28.93 -8.71
CA ARG A 406 22.17 27.97 -8.72
C ARG A 406 21.91 27.41 -7.32
N ALA A 407 22.96 27.02 -6.60
CA ALA A 407 22.84 26.53 -5.24
C ALA A 407 22.26 27.57 -4.28
N ALA A 408 22.69 28.83 -4.37
CA ALA A 408 22.16 29.93 -3.55
C ALA A 408 20.66 30.16 -3.83
N ALA A 409 20.24 30.11 -5.11
CA ALA A 409 18.87 30.26 -5.50
C ALA A 409 18.00 29.09 -4.96
N GLU A 410 18.47 27.83 -5.06
CA GLU A 410 17.76 26.66 -4.59
C GLU A 410 17.64 26.62 -3.05
N LEU A 411 18.64 27.11 -2.35
CA LEU A 411 18.63 27.25 -0.89
C LEU A 411 17.82 28.46 -0.40
N GLY A 412 17.46 29.41 -1.27
CA GLY A 412 16.80 30.64 -0.91
C GLY A 412 17.69 31.58 -0.06
N ILE A 413 19.04 31.56 -0.26
CA ILE A 413 20.00 32.37 0.51
C ILE A 413 20.81 33.28 -0.39
N HIS A 414 21.39 34.34 0.21
CA HIS A 414 22.30 35.21 -0.51
C HIS A 414 23.61 34.48 -0.82
N ARG A 415 24.26 34.81 -1.95
CA ARG A 415 25.51 34.20 -2.41
C ARG A 415 26.66 34.31 -1.37
N GLN A 416 26.76 35.43 -0.66
CA GLN A 416 27.77 35.59 0.42
C GLN A 416 27.52 34.60 1.56
N THR A 417 26.27 34.36 1.94
CA THR A 417 25.93 33.37 2.96
C THR A 417 26.32 31.96 2.52
N LEU A 418 26.11 31.64 1.21
CA LEU A 418 26.57 30.38 0.66
C LEU A 418 28.07 30.21 0.82
N TYR A 419 28.90 31.18 0.39
CA TYR A 419 30.35 31.07 0.51
C TYR A 419 30.81 30.97 1.96
N TYR A 420 30.19 31.71 2.87
CA TYR A 420 30.47 31.56 4.30
C TYR A 420 30.19 30.13 4.80
N ARG A 421 29.05 29.54 4.39
CA ARG A 421 28.70 28.15 4.75
C ARG A 421 29.65 27.14 4.12
N LEU A 422 30.04 27.30 2.86
CA LEU A 422 31.05 26.42 2.20
C LEU A 422 32.38 26.45 2.91
N SER A 423 32.95 27.64 3.22
CA SER A 423 34.19 27.75 3.99
C SER A 423 34.10 27.10 5.38
N ARG A 424 32.91 27.12 6.00
CA ARG A 424 32.70 26.43 7.26
C ARG A 424 32.63 24.90 7.10
N ILE A 425 32.07 24.40 5.99
CA ILE A 425 32.04 22.97 5.64
C ILE A 425 33.47 22.47 5.46
N GLU A 426 34.31 23.17 4.66
CA GLU A 426 35.73 22.84 4.46
C GLU A 426 36.51 22.75 5.78
N LYS A 427 36.30 23.72 6.69
CA LYS A 427 36.92 23.71 8.02
C LYS A 427 36.48 22.55 8.91
N LEU A 428 35.22 22.08 8.76
CA LEU A 428 34.68 20.99 9.56
C LEU A 428 35.10 19.61 9.02
N THR A 429 35.22 19.49 7.71
CA THR A 429 35.51 18.23 7.03
C THR A 429 37.01 18.07 6.73
N GLY A 430 37.74 19.15 6.61
CA GLY A 430 39.13 19.15 6.11
C GLY A 430 39.21 18.93 4.59
N LEU A 431 38.08 18.90 3.88
CA LEU A 431 38.03 18.71 2.44
C LEU A 431 38.08 20.05 1.69
N ASP A 432 38.70 20.05 0.52
CA ASP A 432 38.77 21.20 -0.40
C ASP A 432 37.62 21.09 -1.43
N LEU A 433 36.66 22.01 -1.36
CA LEU A 433 35.54 22.01 -2.28
C LEU A 433 35.87 22.51 -3.69
N ASP A 434 37.12 22.92 -3.95
CA ASP A 434 37.62 23.18 -5.29
C ASP A 434 38.30 21.94 -5.91
N ASP A 435 38.64 20.93 -5.11
CA ASP A 435 39.13 19.65 -5.56
C ASP A 435 38.01 18.68 -5.97
N GLY A 436 38.21 17.94 -7.07
CA GLY A 436 37.19 17.05 -7.64
C GLY A 436 36.99 15.76 -6.84
N GLU A 437 38.08 15.19 -6.26
CA GLU A 437 38.03 13.95 -5.50
C GLU A 437 37.37 14.20 -4.14
N ASP A 438 37.69 15.33 -3.48
CA ASP A 438 37.07 15.75 -2.22
C ASP A 438 35.57 16.03 -2.38
N ARG A 439 35.18 16.68 -3.49
CA ARG A 439 33.75 16.83 -3.84
C ARG A 439 33.05 15.47 -4.03
N LEU A 440 33.69 14.54 -4.72
CA LEU A 440 33.13 13.21 -4.94
C LEU A 440 32.96 12.47 -3.62
N LEU A 441 33.99 12.46 -2.76
CA LEU A 441 33.97 11.86 -1.44
C LEU A 441 32.83 12.44 -0.59
N LEU A 442 32.76 13.76 -0.46
CA LEU A 442 31.72 14.44 0.31
C LEU A 442 30.33 14.11 -0.22
N HIS A 443 30.13 14.12 -1.53
CA HIS A 443 28.84 13.86 -2.15
C HIS A 443 28.37 12.40 -1.94
N MET A 444 29.27 11.45 -2.17
CA MET A 444 29.00 10.03 -1.94
C MET A 444 28.67 9.74 -0.47
N ALA A 445 29.44 10.30 0.45
CA ALA A 445 29.23 10.08 1.88
C ALA A 445 27.92 10.70 2.40
N LEU A 446 27.55 11.90 1.95
CA LEU A 446 26.25 12.53 2.29
C LEU A 446 25.06 11.72 1.75
N LYS A 447 25.14 11.25 0.48
CA LYS A 447 24.08 10.39 -0.09
C LYS A 447 24.07 9.01 0.56
N GLY A 448 25.22 8.45 0.91
CA GLY A 448 25.35 7.20 1.66
C GLY A 448 24.74 7.29 3.06
N ALA A 449 24.99 8.38 3.79
CA ALA A 449 24.37 8.61 5.08
C ALA A 449 22.83 8.66 5.01
N ARG A 450 22.25 9.20 3.94
CA ARG A 450 20.78 9.15 3.74
C ARG A 450 20.27 7.72 3.54
N LEU A 451 21.01 6.89 2.81
CA LEU A 451 20.67 5.48 2.65
C LEU A 451 20.69 4.72 3.99
N ALA A 452 21.69 4.97 4.83
CA ALA A 452 21.82 4.37 6.16
C ALA A 452 20.67 4.80 7.09
N HIS A 453 20.35 6.08 7.17
CA HIS A 453 19.20 6.58 7.93
C HIS A 453 17.86 6.02 7.43
N GLY A 454 17.81 5.59 6.17
CA GLY A 454 16.67 4.87 5.58
C GLY A 454 16.46 3.49 6.19
N GLN A 455 17.50 2.88 6.74
CA GLN A 455 17.48 1.50 7.27
C GLN A 455 17.26 1.43 8.79
N ASP A 456 17.78 2.41 9.58
CA ASP A 456 17.86 2.33 11.04
C ASP A 456 16.66 2.92 11.81
N SER A 457 15.66 3.46 11.16
CA SER A 457 14.50 4.08 11.81
C SER A 457 13.48 3.04 12.28
N GLY A 458 13.91 2.10 13.14
CA GLY A 458 13.06 1.40 14.08
C GLY A 458 12.81 2.29 15.31
N PRO A 459 11.70 2.14 16.05
CA PRO A 459 11.48 2.90 17.27
C PRO A 459 12.60 2.58 18.27
N SER A 460 13.45 3.55 18.54
CA SER A 460 14.33 3.51 19.72
C SER A 460 13.42 3.47 20.93
N GLY A 461 13.46 2.35 21.68
CA GLY A 461 12.72 2.11 22.90
C GLY A 461 13.07 3.09 24.02
#